data_0b8de6ff9ce8c4de69d66b877938a506
#
_entry.id   0b8de6ff9ce8c4de69d66b877938a506
#
_cell.length_a   1.000
_cell.length_b   1.000
_cell.length_c   1.000
_cell.angle_alpha   90.00
_cell.angle_beta   90.00
_cell.angle_gamma   90.00
#
_symmetry.space_group_name_H-M   'P 1'
#
loop_
_entity.id
_entity.type
_entity.pdbx_description
1 polymer ?
#
loop_
_entity_poly.entity_id
_entity_poly.type
_entity_poly.pdbx_seq_one_letter_code
_entity_poly.pdbx_strand_id
1 'polypeptide(L)'
;IIDMLAYPLMATLVYMFAYTPSIKDVVTNTESNFETSGGFGPNQVSTILGLGIFLFFVKIILNSKNKKMLIINAVFFIIITFRGIVTFSRGGVIAGFLMIVFAVVLLLFYTKSQAKSKIYLVVFMGVVAFVGVWIYSSFQTSGLIDKRYANEDARGREKASKLTGREVLIESEFQMFLDNPIFGVG
;
A
#
# COMPACT_ATOMS: atom_id res chain seq x y z
N ILE A 1 -4.13 -18.90 -9.48
CA ILE A 1 -3.96 -18.39 -8.10
C ILE A 1 -4.02 -16.85 -8.10
N ILE A 2 -3.16 -16.13 -8.88
CA ILE A 2 -3.13 -14.65 -8.89
C ILE A 2 -4.50 -14.06 -9.23
N ASP A 3 -5.18 -14.56 -10.25
CA ASP A 3 -6.50 -14.09 -10.63
C ASP A 3 -7.56 -14.36 -9.55
N MET A 4 -7.49 -15.51 -8.89
CA MET A 4 -8.42 -15.86 -7.79
C MET A 4 -8.28 -14.90 -6.60
N LEU A 5 -7.08 -14.44 -6.31
CA LEU A 5 -6.83 -13.44 -5.26
C LEU A 5 -7.21 -12.02 -5.70
N ALA A 6 -7.15 -11.73 -7.01
CA ALA A 6 -7.48 -10.40 -7.53
C ALA A 6 -8.98 -10.09 -7.48
N TYR A 7 -9.87 -11.08 -7.66
CA TYR A 7 -11.32 -10.84 -7.67
C TYR A 7 -11.88 -10.27 -6.34
N PRO A 8 -11.56 -10.84 -5.16
CA PRO A 8 -11.98 -10.26 -3.88
C PRO A 8 -11.48 -8.83 -3.68
N LEU A 9 -10.26 -8.53 -4.15
CA LEU A 9 -9.71 -7.18 -4.07
C LEU A 9 -10.48 -6.17 -4.93
N MET A 10 -10.93 -6.59 -6.11
CA MET A 10 -11.81 -5.74 -6.94
C MET A 10 -13.14 -5.46 -6.24
N ALA A 11 -13.74 -6.46 -5.61
CA ALA A 11 -14.96 -6.28 -4.82
C ALA A 11 -14.75 -5.33 -3.63
N THR A 12 -13.63 -5.46 -2.92
CA THR A 12 -13.25 -4.54 -1.84
C THR A 12 -13.10 -3.10 -2.34
N LEU A 13 -12.50 -2.90 -3.51
CA LEU A 13 -12.40 -1.57 -4.13
C LEU A 13 -13.76 -0.97 -4.45
N VAL A 14 -14.64 -1.74 -5.09
CA VAL A 14 -16.00 -1.28 -5.41
C VAL A 14 -16.74 -0.88 -4.13
N TYR A 15 -16.64 -1.70 -3.09
CA TYR A 15 -17.22 -1.37 -1.78
C TYR A 15 -16.65 -0.06 -1.23
N MET A 16 -15.33 0.11 -1.25
CA MET A 16 -14.70 1.34 -0.75
C MET A 16 -15.13 2.59 -1.54
N PHE A 17 -15.32 2.48 -2.86
CA PHE A 17 -15.84 3.60 -3.64
C PHE A 17 -17.29 3.94 -3.33
N ALA A 18 -18.12 2.91 -3.07
CA ALA A 18 -19.54 3.11 -2.77
C ALA A 18 -19.79 3.70 -1.38
N TYR A 19 -18.95 3.33 -0.39
CA TYR A 19 -19.20 3.63 1.02
C TYR A 19 -18.20 4.59 1.67
N THR A 20 -17.18 5.07 0.95
CA THR A 20 -16.27 6.09 1.49
C THR A 20 -16.76 7.47 1.09
N PRO A 21 -16.95 8.39 2.03
CA PRO A 21 -17.25 9.79 1.75
C PRO A 21 -16.14 10.48 0.94
N SER A 22 -16.36 11.72 0.53
CA SER A 22 -15.32 12.53 -0.10
C SER A 22 -14.10 12.62 0.83
N ILE A 23 -12.92 12.31 0.29
CA ILE A 23 -11.66 12.33 1.05
C ILE A 23 -11.41 13.72 1.64
N LYS A 24 -11.76 14.78 0.91
CA LYS A 24 -11.60 16.18 1.35
C LYS A 24 -12.42 16.51 2.59
N ASP A 25 -13.59 15.88 2.74
CA ASP A 25 -14.50 16.18 3.86
C ASP A 25 -14.14 15.39 5.11
N VAL A 26 -13.48 14.25 4.94
CA VAL A 26 -13.18 13.31 6.03
C VAL A 26 -11.77 13.47 6.59
N VAL A 27 -10.81 13.83 5.72
CA VAL A 27 -9.39 13.93 6.11
C VAL A 27 -9.10 15.30 6.70
N THR A 28 -9.09 15.38 8.02
CA THR A 28 -8.83 16.61 8.78
C THR A 28 -7.50 16.60 9.54
N ASN A 29 -6.86 15.43 9.65
CA ASN A 29 -5.60 15.26 10.37
C ASN A 29 -4.69 14.24 9.68
N THR A 30 -3.51 13.98 10.26
CA THR A 30 -2.52 13.02 9.74
C THR A 30 -2.67 11.62 10.33
N GLU A 31 -3.80 11.27 10.93
CA GLU A 31 -4.04 9.94 11.48
C GLU A 31 -4.85 9.09 10.52
N SER A 32 -4.65 7.77 10.62
CA SER A 32 -5.50 6.83 9.90
C SER A 32 -6.89 6.79 10.54
N ASN A 33 -7.95 6.79 9.74
CA ASN A 33 -9.30 6.76 10.24
C ASN A 33 -10.15 5.70 9.52
N PHE A 34 -11.27 5.34 10.14
CA PHE A 34 -12.19 4.32 9.62
C PHE A 34 -12.93 4.79 8.37
N GLU A 35 -13.26 6.07 8.27
CA GLU A 35 -14.06 6.60 7.16
C GLU A 35 -13.29 6.54 5.83
N THR A 36 -11.99 6.88 5.82
CA THR A 36 -11.14 6.72 4.63
C THR A 36 -10.92 5.27 4.23
N SER A 37 -11.21 4.34 5.15
CA SER A 37 -11.05 2.89 4.98
C SER A 37 -12.39 2.16 4.78
N GLY A 38 -13.46 2.89 4.41
CA GLY A 38 -14.78 2.32 4.16
C GLY A 38 -15.47 1.75 5.41
N GLY A 39 -15.18 2.28 6.60
CA GLY A 39 -15.73 1.83 7.88
C GLY A 39 -14.98 0.66 8.52
N PHE A 40 -13.91 0.16 7.89
CA PHE A 40 -13.08 -0.92 8.43
C PHE A 40 -11.79 -0.40 9.08
N GLY A 41 -11.11 -1.27 9.81
CA GLY A 41 -9.82 -0.93 10.42
C GLY A 41 -8.78 -0.50 9.38
N PRO A 42 -8.20 0.71 9.47
CA PRO A 42 -7.30 1.25 8.45
C PRO A 42 -6.08 0.37 8.19
N ASN A 43 -5.54 -0.29 9.22
CA ASN A 43 -4.40 -1.17 9.08
C ASN A 43 -4.75 -2.44 8.29
N GLN A 44 -5.93 -3.02 8.54
CA GLN A 44 -6.43 -4.20 7.83
C GLN A 44 -6.64 -3.88 6.36
N VAL A 45 -7.36 -2.78 6.08
CA VAL A 45 -7.62 -2.32 4.71
C VAL A 45 -6.33 -2.01 3.96
N SER A 46 -5.40 -1.28 4.59
CA SER A 46 -4.09 -0.98 4.01
C SER A 46 -3.30 -2.24 3.66
N THR A 47 -3.35 -3.28 4.51
CA THR A 47 -2.67 -4.56 4.25
C THR A 47 -3.27 -5.28 3.04
N ILE A 48 -4.59 -5.33 2.96
CA ILE A 48 -5.30 -5.92 1.81
C ILE A 48 -4.99 -5.14 0.52
N LEU A 49 -5.02 -3.80 0.57
CA LEU A 49 -4.69 -2.97 -0.58
C LEU A 49 -3.20 -3.07 -0.96
N GLY A 50 -2.29 -3.21 0.02
CA GLY A 50 -0.87 -3.48 -0.22
C GLY A 50 -0.64 -4.79 -0.99
N LEU A 51 -1.34 -5.86 -0.61
CA LEU A 51 -1.36 -7.09 -1.39
C LEU A 51 -1.90 -6.85 -2.80
N GLY A 52 -2.95 -6.05 -2.94
CA GLY A 52 -3.51 -5.67 -4.24
C GLY A 52 -2.52 -4.92 -5.13
N ILE A 53 -1.78 -3.95 -4.58
CA ILE A 53 -0.71 -3.22 -5.28
C ILE A 53 0.29 -4.23 -5.87
N PHE A 54 0.77 -5.16 -5.05
CA PHE A 54 1.68 -6.21 -5.48
C PHE A 54 1.09 -7.12 -6.57
N LEU A 55 -0.11 -7.64 -6.37
CA LEU A 55 -0.73 -8.57 -7.31
C LEU A 55 -0.99 -7.94 -8.68
N PHE A 56 -1.51 -6.71 -8.74
CA PHE A 56 -1.75 -6.04 -10.01
C PHE A 56 -0.46 -5.64 -10.70
N PHE A 57 0.60 -5.30 -9.97
CA PHE A 57 1.92 -5.09 -10.54
C PHE A 57 2.46 -6.39 -11.17
N VAL A 58 2.37 -7.52 -10.49
CA VAL A 58 2.77 -8.83 -11.01
C VAL A 58 1.93 -9.20 -12.24
N LYS A 59 0.63 -8.91 -12.25
CA LYS A 59 -0.23 -9.13 -13.42
C LYS A 59 0.18 -8.28 -14.63
N ILE A 60 0.63 -7.04 -14.42
CA ILE A 60 1.17 -6.21 -15.50
C ILE A 60 2.37 -6.87 -16.15
N ILE A 61 3.30 -7.42 -15.37
CA ILE A 61 4.53 -8.05 -15.90
C ILE A 61 4.25 -9.43 -16.51
N LEU A 62 3.55 -10.30 -15.79
CA LEU A 62 3.49 -11.72 -16.10
C LEU A 62 2.21 -12.14 -16.83
N ASN A 63 1.09 -11.50 -16.59
CA ASN A 63 -0.22 -11.98 -17.01
C ASN A 63 -0.95 -11.05 -18.01
N SER A 64 -0.34 -10.00 -18.48
CA SER A 64 -0.94 -9.11 -19.49
C SER A 64 -0.71 -9.64 -20.90
N LYS A 65 -1.59 -10.55 -21.34
CA LYS A 65 -1.49 -11.23 -22.64
C LYS A 65 -1.74 -10.30 -23.84
N ASN A 66 -2.52 -9.23 -23.64
CA ASN A 66 -2.84 -8.26 -24.68
C ASN A 66 -2.93 -6.84 -24.09
N LYS A 67 -2.99 -5.82 -24.98
CA LYS A 67 -3.04 -4.41 -24.57
C LYS A 67 -4.24 -4.07 -23.68
N LYS A 68 -5.41 -4.69 -23.89
CA LYS A 68 -6.61 -4.46 -23.08
C LYS A 68 -6.38 -4.91 -21.63
N MET A 69 -5.86 -6.13 -21.44
CA MET A 69 -5.54 -6.63 -20.09
C MET A 69 -4.44 -5.82 -19.40
N LEU A 70 -3.45 -5.36 -20.16
CA LEU A 70 -2.42 -4.46 -19.63
C LEU A 70 -3.04 -3.17 -19.06
N ILE A 71 -3.90 -2.52 -19.83
CA ILE A 71 -4.58 -1.29 -19.43
C ILE A 71 -5.46 -1.54 -18.20
N ILE A 72 -6.26 -2.60 -18.21
CA ILE A 72 -7.13 -2.96 -17.06
C ILE A 72 -6.29 -3.16 -15.79
N ASN A 73 -5.21 -3.95 -15.87
CA ASN A 73 -4.36 -4.19 -14.72
C ASN A 73 -3.65 -2.91 -14.24
N ALA A 74 -3.23 -2.04 -15.16
CA ALA A 74 -2.62 -0.75 -14.83
C ALA A 74 -3.63 0.21 -14.15
N VAL A 75 -4.87 0.26 -14.63
CA VAL A 75 -5.93 1.05 -14.01
C VAL A 75 -6.20 0.56 -12.58
N PHE A 76 -6.34 -0.75 -12.37
CA PHE A 76 -6.52 -1.29 -11.02
C PHE A 76 -5.30 -1.02 -10.13
N PHE A 77 -4.09 -1.14 -10.64
CA PHE A 77 -2.87 -0.80 -9.91
C PHE A 77 -2.90 0.65 -9.40
N ILE A 78 -3.24 1.60 -10.27
CA ILE A 78 -3.35 3.03 -9.94
C ILE A 78 -4.43 3.26 -8.87
N ILE A 79 -5.62 2.71 -9.07
CA ILE A 79 -6.75 2.89 -8.17
C ILE A 79 -6.47 2.29 -6.79
N ILE A 80 -5.92 1.08 -6.73
CA ILE A 80 -5.56 0.40 -5.46
C ILE A 80 -4.47 1.17 -4.73
N THR A 81 -3.46 1.66 -5.47
CA THR A 81 -2.38 2.47 -4.89
C THR A 81 -2.93 3.75 -4.28
N PHE A 82 -3.79 4.47 -5.00
CA PHE A 82 -4.46 5.66 -4.48
C PHE A 82 -5.25 5.36 -3.20
N ARG A 83 -6.12 4.35 -3.23
CA ARG A 83 -6.93 3.98 -2.06
C ARG A 83 -6.06 3.53 -0.89
N GLY A 84 -4.98 2.79 -1.13
CA GLY A 84 -4.02 2.39 -0.11
C GLY A 84 -3.37 3.59 0.58
N ILE A 85 -2.90 4.57 -0.19
CA ILE A 85 -2.27 5.78 0.33
C ILE A 85 -3.24 6.59 1.20
N VAL A 86 -4.47 6.81 0.74
CA VAL A 86 -5.45 7.65 1.46
C VAL A 86 -6.12 6.98 2.67
N THR A 87 -5.79 5.72 2.98
CA THR A 87 -6.13 5.12 4.30
C THR A 87 -5.32 5.75 5.44
N PHE A 88 -4.26 6.49 5.13
CA PHE A 88 -3.28 7.01 6.11
C PHE A 88 -2.57 5.93 6.94
N SER A 89 -2.75 4.65 6.60
CA SER A 89 -2.02 3.52 7.19
C SER A 89 -0.85 3.12 6.31
N ARG A 90 0.37 3.44 6.74
CA ARG A 90 1.61 3.28 5.96
C ARG A 90 2.03 1.81 5.76
N GLY A 91 1.78 0.97 6.78
CA GLY A 91 2.38 -0.37 6.86
C GLY A 91 2.04 -1.28 5.68
N GLY A 92 0.75 -1.36 5.30
CA GLY A 92 0.33 -2.21 4.19
C GLY A 92 0.85 -1.74 2.83
N VAL A 93 0.84 -0.42 2.59
CA VAL A 93 1.36 0.18 1.35
C VAL A 93 2.87 -0.08 1.22
N ILE A 94 3.63 0.16 2.29
CA ILE A 94 5.08 -0.10 2.32
C ILE A 94 5.36 -1.59 2.07
N ALA A 95 4.63 -2.49 2.73
CA ALA A 95 4.77 -3.93 2.52
C ALA A 95 4.49 -4.33 1.06
N GLY A 96 3.46 -3.77 0.43
CA GLY A 96 3.15 -3.99 -0.99
C GLY A 96 4.30 -3.58 -1.90
N PHE A 97 4.90 -2.41 -1.68
CA PHE A 97 6.06 -1.97 -2.46
C PHE A 97 7.32 -2.79 -2.19
N LEU A 98 7.58 -3.21 -0.95
CA LEU A 98 8.69 -4.12 -0.64
C LEU A 98 8.54 -5.46 -1.35
N MET A 99 7.32 -6.02 -1.41
CA MET A 99 7.04 -7.22 -2.18
C MET A 99 7.30 -7.02 -3.68
N ILE A 100 6.97 -5.85 -4.25
CA ILE A 100 7.28 -5.51 -5.64
C ILE A 100 8.79 -5.49 -5.85
N VAL A 101 9.54 -4.79 -5.00
CA VAL A 101 11.01 -4.72 -5.10
C VAL A 101 11.61 -6.12 -5.05
N PHE A 102 11.20 -6.95 -4.10
CA PHE A 102 11.67 -8.33 -3.99
C PHE A 102 11.36 -9.15 -5.24
N ALA A 103 10.13 -9.07 -5.75
CA ALA A 103 9.73 -9.77 -6.98
C ALA A 103 10.51 -9.30 -8.21
N VAL A 104 10.75 -7.99 -8.36
CA VAL A 104 11.55 -7.43 -9.45
C VAL A 104 12.99 -7.93 -9.37
N VAL A 105 13.60 -7.93 -8.18
CA VAL A 105 14.96 -8.47 -7.97
C VAL A 105 15.02 -9.93 -8.41
N LEU A 106 14.10 -10.77 -7.95
CA LEU A 106 14.03 -12.18 -8.37
C LEU A 106 13.86 -12.31 -9.89
N LEU A 107 12.94 -11.55 -10.48
CA LEU A 107 12.72 -11.58 -11.92
C LEU A 107 13.98 -11.18 -12.71
N LEU A 108 14.74 -10.19 -12.26
CA LEU A 108 15.98 -9.78 -12.91
C LEU A 108 17.07 -10.85 -12.81
N PHE A 109 17.12 -11.65 -11.73
CA PHE A 109 18.06 -12.75 -11.60
C PHE A 109 17.71 -13.92 -12.53
N TYR A 110 16.45 -14.29 -12.61
CA TYR A 110 16.02 -15.49 -13.36
C TYR A 110 15.66 -15.23 -14.82
N THR A 111 15.51 -13.98 -15.24
CA THR A 111 15.09 -13.64 -16.60
C THR A 111 16.29 -13.45 -17.54
N LYS A 112 16.18 -13.99 -18.78
CA LYS A 112 17.17 -13.80 -19.84
C LYS A 112 17.31 -12.31 -20.21
N SER A 113 18.51 -11.91 -20.64
CA SER A 113 18.87 -10.52 -20.94
C SER A 113 17.86 -9.79 -21.85
N GLN A 114 17.37 -10.44 -22.88
CA GLN A 114 16.42 -9.84 -23.84
C GLN A 114 15.08 -9.44 -23.21
N ALA A 115 14.60 -10.17 -22.18
CA ALA A 115 13.33 -9.87 -21.52
C ALA A 115 13.47 -8.87 -20.36
N LYS A 116 14.70 -8.55 -19.90
CA LYS A 116 14.95 -7.57 -18.84
C LYS A 116 14.50 -6.17 -19.24
N SER A 117 14.61 -5.79 -20.51
CA SER A 117 14.14 -4.49 -21.01
C SER A 117 12.65 -4.25 -20.73
N LYS A 118 11.82 -5.28 -20.87
CA LYS A 118 10.39 -5.19 -20.53
C LYS A 118 10.18 -4.95 -19.03
N ILE A 119 10.95 -5.62 -18.17
CA ILE A 119 10.87 -5.43 -16.71
C ILE A 119 11.24 -3.99 -16.35
N TYR A 120 12.36 -3.47 -16.87
CA TYR A 120 12.77 -2.09 -16.64
C TYR A 120 11.71 -1.08 -17.09
N LEU A 121 11.11 -1.29 -18.28
CA LEU A 121 10.04 -0.43 -18.77
C LEU A 121 8.83 -0.43 -17.82
N VAL A 122 8.38 -1.61 -17.37
CA VAL A 122 7.23 -1.72 -16.46
C VAL A 122 7.55 -1.10 -15.11
N VAL A 123 8.75 -1.30 -14.57
CA VAL A 123 9.19 -0.66 -13.33
C VAL A 123 9.20 0.86 -13.48
N PHE A 124 9.78 1.39 -14.57
CA PHE A 124 9.79 2.82 -14.84
C PHE A 124 8.36 3.40 -14.92
N MET A 125 7.48 2.76 -15.69
CA MET A 125 6.08 3.18 -15.78
C MET A 125 5.35 3.07 -14.44
N GLY A 126 5.66 2.06 -13.64
CA GLY A 126 5.14 1.91 -12.28
C GLY A 126 5.56 3.05 -11.34
N VAL A 127 6.83 3.46 -11.43
CA VAL A 127 7.35 4.61 -10.66
C VAL A 127 6.66 5.91 -11.09
N VAL A 128 6.53 6.15 -12.40
CA VAL A 128 5.82 7.33 -12.93
C VAL A 128 4.36 7.34 -12.46
N ALA A 129 3.68 6.20 -12.55
CA ALA A 129 2.30 6.07 -12.05
C ALA A 129 2.20 6.34 -10.54
N PHE A 130 3.13 5.80 -9.74
CA PHE A 130 3.17 6.03 -8.30
C PHE A 130 3.36 7.51 -7.97
N VAL A 131 4.30 8.19 -8.63
CA VAL A 131 4.53 9.64 -8.43
C VAL A 131 3.26 10.43 -8.78
N GLY A 132 2.61 10.10 -9.89
CA GLY A 132 1.35 10.74 -10.27
C GLY A 132 0.23 10.53 -9.23
N VAL A 133 0.09 9.29 -8.73
CA VAL A 133 -0.87 8.96 -7.66
C VAL A 133 -0.53 9.69 -6.37
N TRP A 134 0.74 9.81 -6.02
CA TRP A 134 1.20 10.54 -4.84
C TRP A 134 0.82 12.01 -4.93
N ILE A 135 1.16 12.69 -6.02
CA ILE A 135 0.81 14.10 -6.26
C ILE A 135 -0.69 14.31 -6.17
N TYR A 136 -1.48 13.43 -6.81
CA TYR A 136 -2.93 13.49 -6.74
C TYR A 136 -3.47 13.28 -5.31
N SER A 137 -2.91 12.33 -4.56
CA SER A 137 -3.27 12.07 -3.17
C SER A 137 -2.93 13.27 -2.26
N SER A 138 -1.76 13.88 -2.46
CA SER A 138 -1.35 15.10 -1.74
C SER A 138 -2.33 16.24 -2.00
N PHE A 139 -2.71 16.46 -3.25
CA PHE A 139 -3.71 17.48 -3.60
C PHE A 139 -5.09 17.21 -2.97
N GLN A 140 -5.56 15.96 -3.00
CA GLN A 140 -6.85 15.58 -2.42
C GLN A 140 -6.90 15.68 -0.89
N THR A 141 -5.76 15.55 -0.23
CA THR A 141 -5.63 15.60 1.24
C THR A 141 -5.06 16.93 1.74
N SER A 142 -4.96 17.95 0.88
CA SER A 142 -4.37 19.26 1.22
C SER A 142 -2.97 19.14 1.87
N GLY A 143 -2.14 18.22 1.36
CA GLY A 143 -0.78 17.97 1.84
C GLY A 143 -0.68 17.15 3.14
N LEU A 144 -1.81 16.71 3.72
CA LEU A 144 -1.77 15.93 4.97
C LEU A 144 -1.12 14.56 4.80
N ILE A 145 -1.18 13.98 3.59
CA ILE A 145 -0.49 12.71 3.33
C ILE A 145 1.03 12.87 3.38
N ASP A 146 1.58 13.96 2.87
CA ASP A 146 3.01 14.24 2.89
C ASP A 146 3.50 14.36 4.34
N LYS A 147 2.78 15.12 5.18
CA LYS A 147 3.03 15.24 6.62
C LYS A 147 2.93 13.87 7.32
N ARG A 148 1.95 13.05 6.94
CA ARG A 148 1.82 11.69 7.49
C ARG A 148 3.06 10.85 7.25
N TYR A 149 3.59 10.86 6.03
CA TYR A 149 4.79 10.08 5.68
C TYR A 149 6.08 10.72 6.21
N ALA A 150 6.12 12.03 6.39
CA ALA A 150 7.18 12.73 7.11
C ALA A 150 7.15 12.56 8.64
N ASN A 151 6.14 11.83 9.17
CA ASN A 151 5.91 11.64 10.60
C ASN A 151 5.58 12.94 11.36
N GLU A 152 4.87 13.84 10.70
CA GLU A 152 4.42 15.13 11.25
C GLU A 152 2.93 15.10 11.62
N ASP A 153 2.54 16.01 12.52
CA ASP A 153 1.14 16.30 12.80
C ASP A 153 0.54 17.24 11.72
N ALA A 154 -0.76 17.54 11.80
CA ALA A 154 -1.42 18.42 10.84
C ALA A 154 -0.83 19.87 10.84
N ARG A 155 -0.15 20.28 11.92
CA ARG A 155 0.51 21.59 12.05
C ARG A 155 1.97 21.57 11.57
N GLY A 156 2.48 20.42 11.09
CA GLY A 156 3.87 20.27 10.64
C GLY A 156 4.87 20.08 11.76
N ARG A 157 4.45 19.69 12.96
CA ARG A 157 5.35 19.38 14.08
C ARG A 157 5.68 17.89 14.05
N GLU A 158 6.94 17.54 14.26
CA GLU A 158 7.39 16.16 14.30
C GLU A 158 6.74 15.40 15.47
N LYS A 159 6.24 14.19 15.20
CA LYS A 159 5.64 13.32 16.22
C LYS A 159 6.75 12.62 16.99
N ALA A 160 6.64 12.57 18.32
CA ALA A 160 7.61 11.90 19.19
C ALA A 160 7.79 10.41 18.90
N SER A 161 6.70 9.71 18.52
CA SER A 161 6.72 8.30 18.16
C SER A 161 6.72 8.11 16.65
N LYS A 162 7.71 7.41 16.10
CA LYS A 162 7.80 7.04 14.67
C LYS A 162 6.86 5.89 14.31
N LEU A 163 6.62 4.97 15.23
CA LEU A 163 5.78 3.77 15.05
C LEU A 163 4.39 3.92 15.69
N THR A 164 4.00 5.15 16.01
CA THR A 164 2.67 5.43 16.59
C THR A 164 2.45 4.75 17.95
N GLY A 165 3.49 4.76 18.82
CA GLY A 165 3.46 4.15 20.16
C GLY A 165 3.70 2.64 20.18
N ARG A 166 3.95 2.02 19.04
CA ARG A 166 4.22 0.57 18.95
C ARG A 166 5.62 0.20 19.45
N GLU A 167 6.51 1.15 19.59
CA GLU A 167 7.86 0.94 20.15
C GLU A 167 7.77 0.30 21.54
N VAL A 168 6.91 0.86 22.40
CA VAL A 168 6.70 0.35 23.76
C VAL A 168 6.10 -1.06 23.75
N LEU A 169 5.16 -1.33 22.84
CA LEU A 169 4.57 -2.66 22.68
C LEU A 169 5.60 -3.68 22.24
N ILE A 170 6.40 -3.35 21.21
CA ILE A 170 7.44 -4.24 20.68
C ILE A 170 8.47 -4.55 21.78
N GLU A 171 8.88 -3.54 22.54
CA GLU A 171 9.83 -3.73 23.63
C GLU A 171 9.26 -4.62 24.75
N SER A 172 8.01 -4.38 25.16
CA SER A 172 7.34 -5.20 26.18
C SER A 172 7.12 -6.64 25.71
N GLU A 173 6.69 -6.84 24.46
CA GLU A 173 6.51 -8.18 23.86
C GLU A 173 7.85 -8.92 23.74
N PHE A 174 8.93 -8.21 23.39
CA PHE A 174 10.25 -8.79 23.32
C PHE A 174 10.78 -9.20 24.70
N GLN A 175 10.55 -8.38 25.74
CA GLN A 175 10.88 -8.75 27.11
C GLN A 175 10.08 -9.99 27.57
N MET A 176 8.77 -10.02 27.32
CA MET A 176 7.96 -11.20 27.62
C MET A 176 8.46 -12.46 26.92
N PHE A 177 8.93 -12.35 25.67
CA PHE A 177 9.54 -13.47 24.96
C PHE A 177 10.86 -13.90 25.60
N LEU A 178 11.72 -12.96 26.02
CA LEU A 178 12.98 -13.30 26.69
C LEU A 178 12.76 -13.99 28.05
N ASP A 179 11.73 -13.56 28.79
CA ASP A 179 11.38 -14.13 30.09
C ASP A 179 10.72 -15.52 29.94
N ASN A 180 10.03 -15.79 28.84
CA ASN A 180 9.28 -17.03 28.62
C ASN A 180 9.48 -17.60 27.20
N PRO A 181 10.72 -17.99 26.81
CA PRO A 181 11.07 -18.28 25.41
C PRO A 181 10.47 -19.57 24.84
N ILE A 182 10.02 -20.50 25.69
CA ILE A 182 9.56 -21.83 25.25
C ILE A 182 8.02 -21.93 25.30
N PHE A 183 7.40 -21.49 26.38
CA PHE A 183 5.97 -21.67 26.60
C PHE A 183 5.14 -20.39 26.47
N GLY A 184 5.79 -19.22 26.35
CA GLY A 184 5.09 -17.94 26.32
C GLY A 184 4.44 -17.60 27.65
N VAL A 185 3.55 -16.61 27.63
CA VAL A 185 2.85 -16.13 28.87
C VAL A 185 1.37 -16.51 28.89
N GLY A 186 0.87 -17.31 27.94
CA GLY A 186 -0.49 -17.85 27.95
C GLY A 186 -1.61 -16.82 27.70
#